data_38e4964f55199c45f653d87e81da1558
#
_entry.id   38e4964f55199c45f653d87e81da1558
#
_cell.length_a   1.000
_cell.length_b   1.000
_cell.length_c   1.000
_cell.angle_alpha   90.00
_cell.angle_beta   90.00
_cell.angle_gamma   90.00
#
_symmetry.space_group_name_H-M   'P 1'
#
loop_
_entity.id
_entity.type
_entity.pdbx_description
1 polymer ?
#
loop_
_entity_poly.entity_id
_entity_poly.type
_entity_poly.pdbx_seq_one_letter_code
_entity_poly.pdbx_strand_id
1 'polypeptide(L)'
;PYTTLFRSLYLFGRSIIAVDMFLNLTTTNSGEVMELLDNLLPAVIGVFVVYIPALVLGGFSWARGNQLEYSFIRSQRKYALAGIVAGVLLTVICYATQRDYQVKIEMYPANVCYNLVLAAERAGETAGYAETSRDFTFNASAAHDKDSREVYVLVIGETARACNFGLYGYERNTTPLLDKMEGLVTFTDVLTQSNTTHKSVPMLLSAASAEDYDCLYRQKGIITAFKEAGFHTAFFSNQLPNHSFIDFLGMEADDWKF
;
A
#
# COMPACT_ATOMS: atom_id res chain seq x y z
N PRO A 1 -17.98 -15.65 -6.10
CA PRO A 1 -17.96 -14.53 -5.16
C PRO A 1 -16.66 -13.70 -5.24
N TYR A 2 -15.48 -14.35 -5.30
CA TYR A 2 -14.20 -13.63 -5.35
C TYR A 2 -14.02 -12.76 -6.60
N THR A 3 -14.50 -13.19 -7.75
CA THR A 3 -14.41 -12.45 -9.01
C THR A 3 -15.09 -11.09 -8.97
N THR A 4 -16.11 -10.91 -8.17
CA THR A 4 -16.86 -9.66 -8.09
C THR A 4 -16.14 -8.63 -7.22
N LEU A 5 -15.55 -9.06 -6.11
CA LEU A 5 -14.73 -8.18 -5.26
C LEU A 5 -13.54 -7.63 -6.06
N PHE A 6 -12.82 -8.49 -6.77
CA PHE A 6 -11.69 -8.08 -7.61
C PHE A 6 -12.09 -7.24 -8.81
N ARG A 7 -13.25 -7.53 -9.40
CA ARG A 7 -13.79 -6.73 -10.51
C ARG A 7 -14.24 -5.35 -10.03
N SER A 8 -14.83 -5.23 -8.84
CA SER A 8 -15.14 -3.93 -8.27
C SER A 8 -13.89 -3.16 -7.91
N LEU A 9 -12.88 -3.76 -7.30
CA LEU A 9 -11.58 -3.10 -7.05
C LEU A 9 -10.94 -2.59 -8.34
N TYR A 10 -10.98 -3.37 -9.43
CA TYR A 10 -10.50 -2.93 -10.75
C TYR A 10 -11.34 -1.79 -11.33
N LEU A 11 -12.67 -1.85 -11.23
CA LEU A 11 -13.56 -0.80 -11.74
C LEU A 11 -13.41 0.53 -10.98
N PHE A 12 -13.15 0.48 -9.67
CA PHE A 12 -12.95 1.67 -8.84
C PHE A 12 -11.51 2.19 -8.90
N GLY A 13 -10.51 1.30 -8.90
CA GLY A 13 -9.10 1.68 -8.90
C GLY A 13 -8.48 1.86 -10.28
N ARG A 14 -9.12 1.36 -11.35
CA ARG A 14 -8.59 1.30 -12.73
C ARG A 14 -7.15 0.77 -12.82
N SER A 15 -6.74 -0.03 -11.84
CA SER A 15 -5.39 -0.58 -11.73
C SER A 15 -5.40 -2.07 -11.47
N ILE A 16 -4.28 -2.71 -11.75
CA ILE A 16 -4.04 -4.12 -11.41
C ILE A 16 -4.03 -4.23 -9.88
N ILE A 17 -4.64 -5.31 -9.34
CA ILE A 17 -4.64 -5.58 -7.90
C ILE A 17 -3.19 -5.79 -7.46
N ALA A 18 -2.65 -4.78 -6.80
CA ALA A 18 -1.29 -4.77 -6.29
C ALA A 18 -1.24 -5.27 -4.84
N VAL A 19 -0.03 -5.62 -4.39
CA VAL A 19 0.26 -5.99 -2.98
C VAL A 19 -0.27 -4.92 -2.02
N ASP A 20 -0.10 -3.66 -2.38
CA ASP A 20 -0.50 -2.51 -1.57
C ASP A 20 -2.02 -2.45 -1.30
N MET A 21 -2.85 -2.98 -2.19
CA MET A 21 -4.29 -3.10 -1.96
C MET A 21 -4.63 -4.10 -0.85
N PHE A 22 -3.85 -5.16 -0.71
CA PHE A 22 -4.02 -6.13 0.38
C PHE A 22 -3.46 -5.60 1.69
N LEU A 23 -2.32 -4.91 1.65
CA LEU A 23 -1.73 -4.26 2.82
C LEU A 23 -2.66 -3.18 3.38
N ASN A 24 -3.29 -2.38 2.53
CA ASN A 24 -4.27 -1.40 2.96
C ASN A 24 -5.45 -2.02 3.73
N LEU A 25 -5.84 -3.27 3.45
CA LEU A 25 -6.88 -3.95 4.24
C LEU A 25 -6.46 -4.17 5.71
N THR A 26 -5.17 -4.31 5.97
CA THR A 26 -4.62 -4.53 7.32
C THR A 26 -4.27 -3.22 8.03
N THR A 27 -4.04 -2.15 7.28
CA THR A 27 -3.58 -0.85 7.80
C THR A 27 -4.65 0.25 7.76
N THR A 28 -5.83 -0.01 7.14
CA THR A 28 -6.93 0.95 7.07
C THR A 28 -7.62 1.08 8.43
N ASN A 29 -7.76 2.29 8.93
CA ASN A 29 -8.47 2.58 10.17
C ASN A 29 -9.99 2.75 9.94
N SER A 30 -10.78 2.77 11.01
CA SER A 30 -12.25 2.87 10.94
C SER A 30 -12.75 4.16 10.28
N GLY A 31 -12.01 5.26 10.37
CA GLY A 31 -12.36 6.54 9.74
C GLY A 31 -12.25 6.45 8.21
N GLU A 32 -11.13 5.92 7.72
CA GLU A 32 -10.91 5.70 6.28
C GLU A 32 -11.90 4.68 5.70
N VAL A 33 -12.25 3.62 6.47
CA VAL A 33 -13.27 2.65 6.05
C VAL A 33 -14.62 3.34 5.85
N MET A 34 -15.04 4.22 6.76
CA MET A 34 -16.32 4.93 6.65
C MET A 34 -16.34 5.87 5.44
N GLU A 35 -15.26 6.61 5.20
CA GLU A 35 -15.14 7.49 4.02
C GLU A 35 -15.18 6.70 2.69
N LEU A 36 -14.53 5.54 2.65
CA LEU A 36 -14.60 4.63 1.50
C LEU A 36 -15.98 4.02 1.33
N LEU A 37 -16.67 3.66 2.42
CA LEU A 37 -18.01 3.07 2.37
C LEU A 37 -19.05 4.00 1.76
N ASP A 38 -18.98 5.31 2.00
CA ASP A 38 -19.90 6.28 1.40
C ASP A 38 -19.84 6.24 -0.13
N ASN A 39 -18.66 6.03 -0.71
CA ASN A 39 -18.48 5.90 -2.14
C ASN A 39 -18.77 4.50 -2.69
N LEU A 40 -18.60 3.45 -1.87
CA LEU A 40 -18.76 2.06 -2.27
C LEU A 40 -20.15 1.49 -1.98
N LEU A 41 -20.96 2.19 -1.17
CA LEU A 41 -22.27 1.70 -0.72
C LEU A 41 -23.19 1.23 -1.86
N PRO A 42 -23.32 1.96 -3.00
CA PRO A 42 -24.14 1.47 -4.11
C PRO A 42 -23.63 0.17 -4.72
N ALA A 43 -22.32 -0.03 -4.81
CA ALA A 43 -21.71 -1.24 -5.33
C ALA A 43 -21.90 -2.42 -4.37
N VAL A 44 -21.75 -2.18 -3.08
CA VAL A 44 -21.99 -3.18 -2.02
C VAL A 44 -23.45 -3.63 -2.05
N ILE A 45 -24.40 -2.70 -2.07
CA ILE A 45 -25.82 -3.01 -2.20
C ILE A 45 -26.08 -3.83 -3.48
N GLY A 46 -25.54 -3.44 -4.62
CA GLY A 46 -25.68 -4.17 -5.88
C GLY A 46 -25.18 -5.61 -5.78
N VAL A 47 -24.05 -5.83 -5.12
CA VAL A 47 -23.53 -7.18 -4.85
C VAL A 47 -24.53 -7.99 -4.01
N PHE A 48 -25.02 -7.44 -2.91
CA PHE A 48 -25.98 -8.14 -2.05
C PHE A 48 -27.29 -8.46 -2.77
N VAL A 49 -27.84 -7.50 -3.52
CA VAL A 49 -29.10 -7.67 -4.25
C VAL A 49 -29.01 -8.75 -5.34
N VAL A 50 -27.85 -8.92 -5.97
CA VAL A 50 -27.66 -9.93 -7.03
C VAL A 50 -27.27 -11.29 -6.43
N TYR A 51 -26.30 -11.33 -5.52
CA TYR A 51 -25.71 -12.59 -5.08
C TYR A 51 -26.48 -13.30 -3.99
N ILE A 52 -27.14 -12.59 -3.07
CA ILE A 52 -27.94 -13.24 -2.03
C ILE A 52 -29.13 -14.02 -2.64
N PRO A 53 -29.94 -13.43 -3.52
CA PRO A 53 -31.02 -14.19 -4.19
C PRO A 53 -30.49 -15.38 -5.00
N ALA A 54 -29.35 -15.18 -5.72
CA ALA A 54 -28.74 -16.26 -6.50
C ALA A 54 -28.25 -17.43 -5.63
N LEU A 55 -27.65 -17.15 -4.47
CA LEU A 55 -27.22 -18.16 -3.51
C LEU A 55 -28.41 -18.88 -2.87
N VAL A 56 -29.47 -18.13 -2.51
CA VAL A 56 -30.71 -18.70 -1.95
C VAL A 56 -31.36 -19.61 -2.98
N LEU A 57 -31.53 -19.16 -4.23
CA LEU A 57 -32.11 -19.98 -5.30
C LEU A 57 -31.28 -21.21 -5.60
N GLY A 58 -29.94 -21.08 -5.61
CA GLY A 58 -29.00 -22.19 -5.78
C GLY A 58 -29.11 -23.21 -4.64
N GLY A 59 -29.20 -22.74 -3.39
CA GLY A 59 -29.38 -23.58 -2.21
C GLY A 59 -30.74 -24.33 -2.23
N PHE A 60 -31.83 -23.63 -2.58
CA PHE A 60 -33.14 -24.26 -2.78
C PHE A 60 -33.14 -25.30 -3.89
N SER A 61 -32.51 -25.00 -5.01
CA SER A 61 -32.41 -25.94 -6.15
C SER A 61 -31.61 -27.18 -5.72
N TRP A 62 -30.53 -27.02 -5.00
CA TRP A 62 -29.75 -28.14 -4.48
C TRP A 62 -30.50 -28.97 -3.44
N ALA A 63 -31.17 -28.31 -2.49
CA ALA A 63 -31.97 -28.98 -1.47
C ALA A 63 -33.15 -29.81 -2.06
N ARG A 64 -33.66 -29.38 -3.23
CA ARG A 64 -34.68 -30.12 -3.99
C ARG A 64 -34.14 -31.26 -4.83
N GLY A 65 -32.83 -31.50 -4.82
CA GLY A 65 -32.17 -32.53 -5.59
C GLY A 65 -32.12 -32.28 -7.11
N ASN A 66 -32.32 -31.02 -7.53
CA ASN A 66 -32.22 -30.67 -8.95
C ASN A 66 -30.74 -30.87 -9.42
N GLN A 67 -30.60 -31.70 -10.44
CA GLN A 67 -29.29 -31.96 -11.03
C GLN A 67 -29.22 -31.38 -12.43
N LEU A 68 -28.02 -30.90 -12.81
CA LEU A 68 -27.77 -30.48 -14.18
C LEU A 68 -27.77 -31.68 -15.09
N GLU A 69 -28.37 -31.54 -16.27
CA GLU A 69 -28.36 -32.58 -17.28
C GLU A 69 -26.91 -32.98 -17.68
N TYR A 70 -26.67 -34.27 -17.81
CA TYR A 70 -25.35 -34.81 -18.13
C TYR A 70 -24.78 -34.24 -19.42
N SER A 71 -25.66 -34.04 -20.42
CA SER A 71 -25.33 -33.41 -21.70
C SER A 71 -24.74 -32.01 -21.54
N PHE A 72 -25.33 -31.19 -20.62
CA PHE A 72 -24.86 -29.87 -20.30
C PHE A 72 -23.48 -29.92 -19.63
N ILE A 73 -23.31 -30.78 -18.62
CA ILE A 73 -22.03 -30.94 -17.91
C ILE A 73 -20.93 -31.38 -18.90
N ARG A 74 -21.22 -32.31 -19.78
CA ARG A 74 -20.27 -32.76 -20.80
C ARG A 74 -19.87 -31.64 -21.75
N SER A 75 -20.84 -30.85 -22.19
CA SER A 75 -20.60 -29.68 -23.04
C SER A 75 -19.71 -28.63 -22.32
N GLN A 76 -20.04 -28.30 -21.07
CA GLN A 76 -19.23 -27.35 -20.27
C GLN A 76 -17.79 -27.82 -20.08
N ARG A 77 -17.56 -29.12 -19.85
CA ARG A 77 -16.20 -29.69 -19.76
C ARG A 77 -15.41 -29.49 -21.02
N LYS A 78 -16.02 -29.65 -22.21
CA LYS A 78 -15.36 -29.41 -23.50
C LYS A 78 -14.94 -27.96 -23.67
N TYR A 79 -15.86 -27.01 -23.35
CA TYR A 79 -15.56 -25.59 -23.43
C TYR A 79 -14.50 -25.16 -22.39
N ALA A 80 -14.57 -25.71 -21.18
CA ALA A 80 -13.54 -25.48 -20.17
C ALA A 80 -12.17 -25.97 -20.61
N LEU A 81 -12.09 -27.17 -21.17
CA LEU A 81 -10.84 -27.71 -21.70
C LEU A 81 -10.29 -26.87 -22.87
N ALA A 82 -11.15 -26.45 -23.80
CA ALA A 82 -10.76 -25.59 -24.92
C ALA A 82 -10.26 -24.22 -24.37
N GLY A 83 -10.92 -23.66 -23.36
CA GLY A 83 -10.48 -22.42 -22.70
C GLY A 83 -9.11 -22.57 -22.02
N ILE A 84 -8.88 -23.69 -21.31
CA ILE A 84 -7.58 -23.99 -20.69
C ILE A 84 -6.47 -24.08 -21.75
N VAL A 85 -6.72 -24.84 -22.82
CA VAL A 85 -5.74 -24.99 -23.92
C VAL A 85 -5.44 -23.62 -24.56
N ALA A 86 -6.47 -22.84 -24.87
CA ALA A 86 -6.29 -21.49 -25.40
C ALA A 86 -5.51 -20.57 -24.42
N GLY A 87 -5.79 -20.64 -23.14
CA GLY A 87 -5.07 -19.90 -22.11
C GLY A 87 -3.59 -20.27 -22.02
N VAL A 88 -3.28 -21.56 -22.06
CA VAL A 88 -1.89 -22.05 -22.10
C VAL A 88 -1.16 -21.57 -23.36
N LEU A 89 -1.80 -21.67 -24.52
CA LEU A 89 -1.21 -21.20 -25.78
C LEU A 89 -0.93 -19.69 -25.74
N LEU A 90 -1.87 -18.88 -25.25
CA LEU A 90 -1.68 -17.45 -25.10
C LEU A 90 -0.52 -17.13 -24.13
N THR A 91 -0.43 -17.85 -23.02
CA THR A 91 0.67 -17.69 -22.06
C THR A 91 2.03 -17.99 -22.71
N VAL A 92 2.12 -19.07 -23.51
CA VAL A 92 3.35 -19.40 -24.24
C VAL A 92 3.69 -18.31 -25.26
N ILE A 93 2.70 -17.79 -25.98
CA ILE A 93 2.90 -16.67 -26.92
C ILE A 93 3.42 -15.43 -26.19
N CYS A 94 2.83 -15.07 -25.04
CA CYS A 94 3.30 -13.95 -24.23
C CYS A 94 4.76 -14.14 -23.78
N TYR A 95 5.12 -15.32 -23.31
CA TYR A 95 6.52 -15.65 -22.98
C TYR A 95 7.49 -15.53 -24.15
N ALA A 96 7.04 -15.89 -25.35
CA ALA A 96 7.87 -15.84 -26.55
C ALA A 96 8.02 -14.42 -27.13
N THR A 97 7.03 -13.56 -26.90
CA THR A 97 6.98 -12.22 -27.51
C THR A 97 7.36 -11.09 -26.56
N GLN A 98 7.19 -11.27 -25.24
CA GLN A 98 7.47 -10.26 -24.25
C GLN A 98 8.64 -10.70 -23.35
N ARG A 99 9.74 -9.96 -23.40
CA ARG A 99 11.01 -10.33 -22.75
C ARG A 99 10.90 -10.40 -21.22
N ASP A 100 10.04 -9.59 -20.63
CA ASP A 100 9.91 -9.44 -19.16
C ASP A 100 8.58 -10.02 -18.62
N TYR A 101 7.86 -10.80 -19.45
CA TYR A 101 6.57 -11.37 -19.05
C TYR A 101 6.71 -12.36 -17.91
N GLN A 102 5.95 -12.13 -16.84
CA GLN A 102 5.89 -13.02 -15.69
C GLN A 102 4.43 -13.36 -15.36
N VAL A 103 4.08 -14.64 -15.42
CA VAL A 103 2.72 -15.14 -15.09
C VAL A 103 2.24 -14.67 -13.72
N LYS A 104 3.14 -14.66 -12.72
CA LYS A 104 2.82 -14.23 -11.35
C LYS A 104 2.48 -12.74 -11.23
N ILE A 105 2.86 -11.90 -12.20
CA ILE A 105 2.61 -10.46 -12.20
C ILE A 105 1.49 -10.10 -13.19
N GLU A 106 1.53 -10.66 -14.39
CA GLU A 106 0.72 -10.20 -15.51
C GLU A 106 -0.60 -10.99 -15.67
N MET A 107 -0.65 -12.23 -15.21
CA MET A 107 -1.78 -13.11 -15.49
C MET A 107 -2.74 -13.22 -14.32
N TYR A 108 -4.01 -12.84 -14.54
CA TYR A 108 -5.10 -13.14 -13.62
C TYR A 108 -5.52 -14.62 -13.75
N PRO A 109 -5.76 -15.36 -12.65
CA PRO A 109 -5.74 -14.94 -11.23
C PRO A 109 -4.39 -15.16 -10.53
N ALA A 110 -3.32 -15.56 -11.23
CA ALA A 110 -2.03 -15.87 -10.61
C ALA A 110 -1.44 -14.66 -9.89
N ASN A 111 -1.54 -13.47 -10.47
CA ASN A 111 -1.09 -12.22 -9.86
C ASN A 111 -1.81 -11.91 -8.53
N VAL A 112 -3.09 -12.21 -8.42
CA VAL A 112 -3.86 -12.00 -7.18
C VAL A 112 -3.38 -12.94 -6.08
N CYS A 113 -3.18 -14.22 -6.41
CA CYS A 113 -2.68 -15.21 -5.46
C CYS A 113 -1.25 -14.85 -5.01
N TYR A 114 -0.39 -14.48 -5.95
CA TYR A 114 0.97 -14.06 -5.66
C TYR A 114 1.02 -12.81 -4.74
N ASN A 115 0.24 -11.78 -5.08
CA ASN A 115 0.20 -10.55 -4.31
C ASN A 115 -0.40 -10.76 -2.91
N LEU A 116 -1.35 -11.68 -2.76
CA LEU A 116 -1.89 -12.04 -1.44
C LEU A 116 -0.84 -12.72 -0.56
N VAL A 117 -0.07 -13.68 -1.12
CA VAL A 117 1.02 -14.34 -0.39
C VAL A 117 2.08 -13.31 0.00
N LEU A 118 2.52 -12.48 -0.94
CA LEU A 118 3.52 -11.45 -0.69
C LEU A 118 3.04 -10.41 0.35
N ALA A 119 1.76 -10.06 0.36
CA ALA A 119 1.19 -9.18 1.39
C ALA A 119 1.22 -9.84 2.77
N ALA A 120 0.91 -11.14 2.86
CA ALA A 120 0.98 -11.89 4.11
C ALA A 120 2.42 -12.02 4.63
N GLU A 121 3.39 -12.27 3.76
CA GLU A 121 4.82 -12.29 4.12
C GLU A 121 5.26 -10.92 4.66
N ARG A 122 4.97 -9.84 3.96
CA ARG A 122 5.33 -8.48 4.40
C ARG A 122 4.64 -8.07 5.70
N ALA A 123 3.39 -8.46 5.89
CA ALA A 123 2.69 -8.25 7.16
C ALA A 123 3.37 -8.99 8.32
N GLY A 124 3.84 -10.22 8.08
CA GLY A 124 4.62 -11.00 9.04
C GLY A 124 5.96 -10.35 9.38
N GLU A 125 6.71 -9.89 8.38
CA GLU A 125 7.97 -9.18 8.57
C GLU A 125 7.77 -7.87 9.33
N THR A 126 6.72 -7.12 9.00
CA THR A 126 6.33 -5.90 9.70
C THR A 126 6.02 -6.16 11.18
N ALA A 127 5.28 -7.23 11.47
CA ALA A 127 4.99 -7.63 12.85
C ALA A 127 6.25 -8.04 13.64
N GLY A 128 7.27 -8.57 12.95
CA GLY A 128 8.56 -8.96 13.55
C GLY A 128 9.53 -7.80 13.78
N TYR A 129 9.22 -6.58 13.29
CA TYR A 129 10.15 -5.44 13.27
C TYR A 129 10.79 -5.14 14.64
N ALA A 130 10.02 -5.16 15.71
CA ALA A 130 10.52 -4.86 17.05
C ALA A 130 11.64 -5.82 17.50
N GLU A 131 11.64 -7.05 17.01
CA GLU A 131 12.69 -8.05 17.30
C GLU A 131 13.87 -7.94 16.35
N THR A 132 13.60 -7.82 15.06
CA THR A 132 14.63 -7.79 14.00
C THR A 132 15.48 -6.54 14.03
N SER A 133 14.93 -5.40 14.48
CA SER A 133 15.63 -4.12 14.61
C SER A 133 16.21 -3.84 16.00
N ARG A 134 16.01 -4.75 16.98
CA ARG A 134 16.38 -4.53 18.40
C ARG A 134 17.82 -4.14 18.59
N ASP A 135 18.73 -4.86 17.95
CA ASP A 135 20.17 -4.72 18.13
C ASP A 135 20.81 -3.76 17.10
N PHE A 136 19.98 -3.13 16.27
CA PHE A 136 20.48 -2.18 15.28
C PHE A 136 20.88 -0.87 15.93
N THR A 137 22.03 -0.35 15.57
CA THR A 137 22.53 0.96 15.98
C THR A 137 23.18 1.67 14.80
N PHE A 138 23.03 2.99 14.71
CA PHE A 138 23.71 3.83 13.74
C PHE A 138 25.14 4.16 14.18
N ASN A 139 25.45 4.06 15.47
CA ASN A 139 26.64 4.60 16.12
C ASN A 139 26.79 6.10 15.81
N ALA A 140 25.68 6.81 15.79
CA ALA A 140 25.63 8.23 15.45
C ALA A 140 26.19 9.07 16.59
N SER A 141 26.89 10.15 16.25
CA SER A 141 27.39 11.14 17.19
C SER A 141 27.18 12.53 16.64
N ALA A 142 26.84 13.48 17.52
CA ALA A 142 26.72 14.87 17.14
C ALA A 142 28.10 15.51 17.01
N ALA A 143 28.27 16.32 15.96
CA ALA A 143 29.48 17.12 15.74
C ALA A 143 29.31 18.60 16.14
N HIS A 144 28.14 18.97 16.73
CA HIS A 144 27.85 20.33 17.16
C HIS A 144 28.38 20.62 18.57
N ASP A 145 28.51 21.90 18.89
CA ASP A 145 28.90 22.35 20.22
C ASP A 145 27.77 22.02 21.20
N LYS A 146 28.11 21.41 22.35
CA LYS A 146 27.17 21.03 23.40
C LYS A 146 26.43 22.21 24.03
N ASP A 147 26.98 23.42 23.91
CA ASP A 147 26.40 24.65 24.45
C ASP A 147 25.45 25.32 23.42
N SER A 148 25.36 24.84 22.19
CA SER A 148 24.44 25.36 21.20
C SER A 148 23.10 24.61 21.25
N ARG A 149 22.00 25.36 21.34
CA ARG A 149 20.65 24.79 21.22
C ARG A 149 20.24 24.72 19.76
N GLU A 150 20.09 23.53 19.23
CA GLU A 150 19.65 23.28 17.87
C GLU A 150 18.27 22.63 17.89
N VAL A 151 17.38 23.03 16.98
CA VAL A 151 16.05 22.44 16.78
C VAL A 151 15.89 22.11 15.31
N TYR A 152 15.67 20.84 15.02
CA TYR A 152 15.38 20.33 13.69
C TYR A 152 13.92 19.91 13.63
N VAL A 153 13.18 20.41 12.66
CA VAL A 153 11.77 20.09 12.45
C VAL A 153 11.60 19.52 11.04
N LEU A 154 11.25 18.25 10.95
CA LEU A 154 10.89 17.59 9.69
C LEU A 154 9.36 17.55 9.58
N VAL A 155 8.80 18.22 8.57
CA VAL A 155 7.36 18.21 8.28
C VAL A 155 7.11 17.38 7.03
N ILE A 156 6.42 16.26 7.18
CA ILE A 156 6.03 15.39 6.07
C ILE A 156 4.57 15.70 5.73
N GLY A 157 4.35 16.25 4.52
CA GLY A 157 3.02 16.53 4.00
C GLY A 157 2.38 15.29 3.39
N GLU A 158 1.04 15.27 3.34
CA GLU A 158 0.25 14.23 2.70
C GLU A 158 -0.43 14.79 1.45
N THR A 159 -0.45 14.01 0.37
CA THR A 159 -1.14 14.33 -0.90
C THR A 159 -0.72 15.67 -1.51
N ALA A 160 0.50 16.12 -1.24
CA ALA A 160 1.05 17.39 -1.69
C ALA A 160 1.89 17.20 -2.96
N ARG A 161 1.39 17.72 -4.09
CA ARG A 161 2.09 17.67 -5.39
C ARG A 161 2.72 19.04 -5.69
N ALA A 162 3.99 19.06 -6.05
CA ALA A 162 4.71 20.29 -6.39
C ALA A 162 3.97 21.14 -7.43
N CYS A 163 3.37 20.52 -8.44
CA CYS A 163 2.61 21.24 -9.49
C CYS A 163 1.34 21.93 -8.98
N ASN A 164 0.93 21.71 -7.73
CA ASN A 164 -0.20 22.39 -7.09
C ASN A 164 0.24 23.43 -6.04
N PHE A 165 1.55 23.70 -5.94
CA PHE A 165 2.08 24.73 -5.05
C PHE A 165 2.27 26.04 -5.79
N GLY A 166 1.71 27.14 -5.27
CA GLY A 166 1.95 28.51 -5.80
C GLY A 166 3.44 28.83 -5.86
N LEU A 167 4.21 28.37 -4.88
CA LEU A 167 5.67 28.48 -4.81
C LEU A 167 6.40 27.94 -6.06
N TYR A 168 5.80 26.96 -6.77
CA TYR A 168 6.33 26.36 -7.99
C TYR A 168 5.59 26.81 -9.25
N GLY A 169 4.82 27.92 -9.17
CA GLY A 169 4.14 28.52 -10.32
C GLY A 169 2.71 28.03 -10.57
N TYR A 170 2.07 27.39 -9.59
CA TYR A 170 0.65 27.10 -9.69
C TYR A 170 -0.18 28.38 -9.65
N GLU A 171 -1.19 28.50 -10.52
CA GLU A 171 -2.00 29.72 -10.67
C GLU A 171 -2.79 30.11 -9.41
N ARG A 172 -3.14 29.14 -8.57
CA ARG A 172 -3.86 29.39 -7.33
C ARG A 172 -2.87 29.63 -6.19
N ASN A 173 -3.21 30.55 -5.31
CA ASN A 173 -2.42 30.85 -4.13
C ASN A 173 -2.58 29.73 -3.05
N THR A 174 -1.87 28.64 -3.22
CA THR A 174 -1.93 27.48 -2.33
C THR A 174 -0.86 27.50 -1.24
N THR A 175 0.19 28.33 -1.41
CA THR A 175 1.33 28.41 -0.47
C THR A 175 1.61 29.83 0.03
N PRO A 176 0.60 30.62 0.44
CA PRO A 176 0.74 32.07 0.69
C PRO A 176 1.68 32.43 1.85
N LEU A 177 1.94 31.49 2.76
CA LEU A 177 2.86 31.69 3.88
C LEU A 177 4.28 31.30 3.50
N LEU A 178 4.45 30.23 2.73
CA LEU A 178 5.77 29.80 2.25
C LEU A 178 6.37 30.82 1.29
N ASP A 179 5.56 31.43 0.44
CA ASP A 179 6.00 32.47 -0.52
C ASP A 179 6.59 33.72 0.17
N LYS A 180 6.27 33.93 1.46
CA LYS A 180 6.75 35.05 2.29
C LYS A 180 7.83 34.65 3.28
N MET A 181 8.21 33.38 3.30
CA MET A 181 9.14 32.86 4.30
C MET A 181 10.57 33.26 3.93
N GLU A 182 11.22 34.01 4.82
CA GLU A 182 12.64 34.36 4.65
C GLU A 182 13.53 33.14 4.85
N GLY A 183 14.59 33.03 4.06
CA GLY A 183 15.53 31.92 4.11
C GLY A 183 15.02 30.60 3.55
N LEU A 184 13.84 30.59 2.90
CA LEU A 184 13.32 29.39 2.27
C LEU A 184 14.21 28.95 1.11
N VAL A 185 14.60 27.67 1.13
CA VAL A 185 15.29 27.01 0.01
C VAL A 185 14.33 26.03 -0.65
N THR A 186 14.16 26.16 -1.96
CA THR A 186 13.25 25.30 -2.74
C THR A 186 14.03 24.36 -3.66
N PHE A 187 13.53 23.16 -3.82
CA PHE A 187 14.08 22.16 -4.72
C PHE A 187 13.07 21.92 -5.85
N THR A 188 13.53 22.04 -7.08
CA THR A 188 12.68 21.94 -8.28
C THR A 188 12.77 20.58 -8.99
N ASP A 189 13.77 19.79 -8.66
CA ASP A 189 14.01 18.46 -9.26
C ASP A 189 14.09 17.40 -8.15
N VAL A 190 12.92 17.06 -7.60
CA VAL A 190 12.78 16.02 -6.56
C VAL A 190 11.72 15.04 -6.98
N LEU A 191 12.09 13.76 -7.04
CA LEU A 191 11.18 12.65 -7.31
C LEU A 191 11.00 11.81 -6.06
N THR A 192 9.74 11.50 -5.75
CA THR A 192 9.45 10.47 -4.74
C THR A 192 9.74 9.08 -5.30
N GLN A 193 10.32 8.23 -4.48
CA GLN A 193 10.63 6.83 -4.85
C GLN A 193 9.39 5.93 -4.87
N SER A 194 8.27 6.38 -4.29
CA SER A 194 6.98 5.67 -4.30
C SER A 194 5.82 6.65 -4.35
N ASN A 195 4.72 6.22 -4.94
CA ASN A 195 3.46 6.97 -5.04
C ASN A 195 2.45 6.59 -3.93
N THR A 196 2.87 5.81 -2.95
CA THR A 196 2.01 5.36 -1.83
C THR A 196 2.64 5.75 -0.50
N THR A 197 1.83 6.32 0.40
CA THR A 197 2.26 6.87 1.70
C THR A 197 2.98 5.83 2.55
N HIS A 198 2.44 4.62 2.63
CA HIS A 198 3.01 3.53 3.44
C HIS A 198 4.38 3.02 2.96
N LYS A 199 4.83 3.44 1.77
CA LYS A 199 6.20 3.19 1.27
C LYS A 199 7.04 4.45 1.29
N SER A 200 6.51 5.59 0.81
CA SER A 200 7.29 6.82 0.67
C SER A 200 7.71 7.40 2.02
N VAL A 201 6.82 7.38 3.02
CA VAL A 201 7.14 7.93 4.34
C VAL A 201 8.19 7.09 5.09
N PRO A 202 8.11 5.76 5.16
CA PRO A 202 9.21 4.97 5.70
C PRO A 202 10.56 5.18 4.98
N MET A 203 10.57 5.34 3.66
CA MET A 203 11.80 5.68 2.92
C MET A 203 12.34 7.08 3.24
N LEU A 204 11.50 8.02 3.64
CA LEU A 204 11.94 9.34 4.13
C LEU A 204 12.50 9.28 5.55
N LEU A 205 12.00 8.36 6.37
CA LEU A 205 12.36 8.23 7.79
C LEU A 205 13.47 7.19 8.06
N SER A 206 13.95 6.50 7.04
CA SER A 206 14.94 5.42 7.19
C SER A 206 15.96 5.43 6.04
N ALA A 207 16.88 4.48 6.05
CA ALA A 207 17.82 4.24 4.96
C ALA A 207 17.22 3.45 3.78
N ALA A 208 15.96 3.04 3.88
CA ALA A 208 15.30 2.27 2.82
C ALA A 208 15.15 3.09 1.53
N SER A 209 15.25 2.40 0.41
CA SER A 209 15.06 2.96 -0.92
C SER A 209 14.17 2.05 -1.77
N ALA A 210 13.82 2.50 -2.98
CA ALA A 210 13.10 1.66 -3.93
C ALA A 210 13.93 0.46 -4.42
N GLU A 211 15.25 0.55 -4.35
CA GLU A 211 16.19 -0.52 -4.75
C GLU A 211 16.45 -1.51 -3.60
N ASP A 212 16.50 -1.02 -2.36
CA ASP A 212 16.67 -1.82 -1.14
C ASP A 212 15.63 -1.41 -0.09
N TYR A 213 14.41 -1.91 -0.26
CA TYR A 213 13.33 -1.68 0.68
C TYR A 213 13.40 -2.64 1.88
N ASP A 214 14.03 -3.81 1.71
CA ASP A 214 14.04 -4.87 2.72
C ASP A 214 14.92 -4.53 3.94
N CYS A 215 15.81 -3.55 3.83
CA CYS A 215 16.56 -3.03 4.98
C CYS A 215 15.64 -2.44 6.06
N LEU A 216 14.46 -1.92 5.66
CA LEU A 216 13.45 -1.38 6.57
C LEU A 216 13.00 -2.37 7.66
N TYR A 217 12.96 -3.66 7.34
CA TYR A 217 12.53 -4.70 8.29
C TYR A 217 13.57 -5.02 9.38
N ARG A 218 14.80 -4.48 9.25
CA ARG A 218 15.94 -4.81 10.14
C ARG A 218 16.67 -3.62 10.70
N GLN A 219 16.39 -2.42 10.19
CA GLN A 219 17.06 -1.19 10.58
C GLN A 219 16.07 -0.24 11.24
N LYS A 220 16.58 0.64 12.08
CA LYS A 220 15.83 1.72 12.69
C LYS A 220 15.82 2.98 11.82
N GLY A 221 14.94 3.93 12.19
CA GLY A 221 14.77 5.18 11.47
C GLY A 221 15.73 6.29 11.90
N ILE A 222 15.64 7.40 11.18
CA ILE A 222 16.43 8.62 11.46
C ILE A 222 16.22 9.14 12.89
N ILE A 223 15.04 8.91 13.48
CA ILE A 223 14.72 9.29 14.86
C ILE A 223 15.71 8.63 15.83
N THR A 224 15.98 7.34 15.67
CA THR A 224 16.98 6.63 16.47
C THR A 224 18.38 7.20 16.26
N ALA A 225 18.77 7.58 15.04
CA ALA A 225 20.07 8.22 14.79
C ALA A 225 20.21 9.54 15.57
N PHE A 226 19.17 10.37 15.60
CA PHE A 226 19.17 11.60 16.39
C PHE A 226 19.24 11.32 17.90
N LYS A 227 18.54 10.29 18.40
CA LYS A 227 18.64 9.87 19.81
C LYS A 227 20.06 9.44 20.18
N GLU A 228 20.68 8.61 19.35
CA GLU A 228 22.08 8.18 19.55
C GLU A 228 23.04 9.37 19.55
N ALA A 229 22.76 10.40 18.74
CA ALA A 229 23.52 11.64 18.71
C ALA A 229 23.25 12.57 19.91
N GLY A 230 22.35 12.18 20.83
CA GLY A 230 22.08 12.92 22.07
C GLY A 230 20.95 13.94 21.97
N PHE A 231 20.18 13.96 20.89
CA PHE A 231 18.99 14.80 20.77
C PHE A 231 17.79 14.18 21.50
N HIS A 232 16.98 15.04 22.10
CA HIS A 232 15.64 14.67 22.52
C HIS A 232 14.70 14.73 21.31
N THR A 233 14.00 13.66 21.04
CA THR A 233 13.21 13.48 19.81
C THR A 233 11.72 13.44 20.09
N ALA A 234 10.93 14.02 19.19
CA ALA A 234 9.47 13.98 19.28
C ALA A 234 8.86 13.68 17.90
N PHE A 235 7.82 12.86 17.89
CA PHE A 235 7.03 12.53 16.68
C PHE A 235 5.56 12.86 16.91
N PHE A 236 4.98 13.64 16.02
CA PHE A 236 3.56 14.00 16.07
C PHE A 236 2.91 13.64 14.72
N SER A 237 1.82 12.90 14.77
CA SER A 237 1.04 12.53 13.59
C SER A 237 -0.41 13.01 13.72
N ASN A 238 -0.98 13.49 12.64
CA ASN A 238 -2.42 13.78 12.53
C ASN A 238 -3.18 12.58 11.95
N GLN A 239 -2.49 11.47 11.68
CA GLN A 239 -3.06 10.21 11.24
C GLN A 239 -3.19 9.28 12.44
N LEU A 240 -4.28 8.52 12.48
CA LEU A 240 -4.43 7.47 13.49
C LEU A 240 -3.43 6.33 13.23
N PRO A 241 -2.92 5.69 14.30
CA PRO A 241 -2.01 4.57 14.14
C PRO A 241 -2.72 3.41 13.43
N ASN A 242 -1.99 2.76 12.53
CA ASN A 242 -2.49 1.68 11.69
C ASN A 242 -1.56 0.45 11.66
N HIS A 243 -0.63 0.37 12.60
CA HIS A 243 0.38 -0.69 12.70
C HIS A 243 1.28 -0.80 11.46
N SER A 244 1.54 0.33 10.81
CA SER A 244 2.50 0.43 9.72
C SER A 244 3.89 0.83 10.20
N PHE A 245 4.86 0.82 9.29
CA PHE A 245 6.21 1.32 9.57
C PHE A 245 6.23 2.80 9.97
N ILE A 246 5.23 3.59 9.58
CA ILE A 246 5.13 4.99 10.01
C ILE A 246 4.98 5.07 11.52
N ASP A 247 4.11 4.22 12.08
CA ASP A 247 3.91 4.14 13.53
C ASP A 247 5.16 3.63 14.24
N PHE A 248 5.75 2.54 13.74
CA PHE A 248 6.92 1.93 14.38
C PHE A 248 8.11 2.89 14.40
N LEU A 249 8.41 3.55 13.29
CA LEU A 249 9.48 4.55 13.21
C LEU A 249 9.15 5.79 14.08
N GLY A 250 7.88 6.20 14.10
CA GLY A 250 7.43 7.30 14.95
C GLY A 250 7.57 6.99 16.45
N MET A 251 7.26 5.77 16.86
CA MET A 251 7.39 5.29 18.24
C MET A 251 8.85 5.11 18.70
N GLU A 252 9.83 5.24 17.81
CA GLU A 252 11.23 5.33 18.20
C GLU A 252 11.55 6.64 18.97
N ALA A 253 10.73 7.67 18.82
CA ALA A 253 10.92 8.96 19.50
C ALA A 253 10.77 8.85 21.02
N ASP A 254 11.38 9.83 21.74
CA ASP A 254 11.22 9.93 23.20
C ASP A 254 9.79 10.32 23.55
N ASP A 255 9.21 11.26 22.79
CA ASP A 255 7.81 11.65 22.88
C ASP A 255 7.11 11.38 21.54
N TRP A 256 5.96 10.71 21.57
CA TRP A 256 5.17 10.52 20.36
C TRP A 256 3.67 10.64 20.63
N LYS A 257 2.95 11.12 19.61
CA LYS A 257 1.49 11.28 19.63
C LYS A 257 0.93 11.10 18.23
N PHE A 258 -0.13 10.28 18.16
CA PHE A 258 -0.98 10.09 16.99
C PHE A 258 -2.35 10.71 17.19
#